data_46ace7bd5796c900274cfbb04a02f928
#
_entry.id   46ace7bd5796c900274cfbb04a02f928
#
_cell.length_a   1.000
_cell.length_b   1.000
_cell.length_c   1.000
_cell.angle_alpha   90.00
_cell.angle_beta   90.00
_cell.angle_gamma   90.00
#
_symmetry.space_group_name_H-M   'P 1'
#
loop_
_entity.id
_entity.type
_entity.pdbx_description
1 polymer ?
#
loop_
_entity_poly.entity_id
_entity_poly.type
_entity_poly.pdbx_seq_one_letter_code
_entity_poly.pdbx_strand_id
1 'polypeptide(L)'
;MAAALMLVACDLLQKNGGGSSASVSVTLKNATGDCDKGSVFVVANCISQWELELDFGENDPWATLSHTSGTGYKSNILLSYEENTTGESRSLSIILTSGNKKSETVFTQNSTQQEKHDYGADVTDCGWLELPETKADDGLEWFCHHFNYNGKTKRNYSFYYSYDDYVSLWVAYPLNSDLIGSGGRTNAWAYDPLIPNNLQINVLYPGISGYQRGHQLPSADRYSGDSNPQTFYSTNMTPQRGKFNQNIWAGVEDKVRSWAKDGKADTLYVVTGCTVKGSTKKATDHSGHSVTVPTAYWKACLKYTASGWTACGIWLDPYTSASFITRDDLFSIDELENKIGIDLFVNLPAKIGDSQAALVESTEPSEFAWPL
;
A
#
# COMPACT_ATOMS: atom_id res chain seq x y z
N MET A 1 8.49 18.32 3.02
CA MET A 1 9.70 19.13 2.77
C MET A 1 10.22 18.89 1.35
N ALA A 2 9.58 19.50 0.36
CA ALA A 2 9.96 19.39 -1.06
C ALA A 2 10.49 20.76 -1.57
N ALA A 3 11.40 21.35 -0.84
CA ALA A 3 11.93 22.69 -1.15
C ALA A 3 13.46 22.82 -1.05
N ALA A 4 14.20 21.71 -1.12
CA ALA A 4 15.65 21.72 -0.94
C ALA A 4 16.48 21.28 -2.17
N LEU A 5 15.86 21.07 -3.34
CA LEU A 5 16.59 20.65 -4.55
C LEU A 5 16.55 21.64 -5.72
N MET A 6 16.15 22.89 -5.50
CA MET A 6 16.08 23.93 -6.53
C MET A 6 17.15 25.04 -6.41
N LEU A 7 18.20 24.86 -5.63
CA LEU A 7 19.18 25.93 -5.37
C LEU A 7 20.64 25.62 -5.76
N VAL A 8 20.90 24.68 -6.68
CA VAL A 8 22.27 24.43 -7.17
C VAL A 8 22.46 24.79 -8.65
N ALA A 9 21.44 25.27 -9.33
CA ALA A 9 21.54 25.56 -10.78
C ALA A 9 21.79 27.05 -11.12
N CYS A 10 21.97 27.95 -10.16
CA CYS A 10 22.04 29.40 -10.44
C CYS A 10 23.35 30.11 -10.10
N ASP A 11 24.39 29.42 -9.59
CA ASP A 11 25.64 30.08 -9.14
C ASP A 11 26.87 29.87 -10.02
N LEU A 12 26.73 29.60 -11.30
CA LEU A 12 27.85 29.39 -12.22
C LEU A 12 27.99 30.47 -13.32
N LEU A 13 27.60 31.70 -13.02
CA LEU A 13 27.92 32.86 -13.86
C LEU A 13 28.54 34.02 -13.03
N GLN A 14 29.64 33.74 -12.34
CA GLN A 14 30.58 34.84 -12.01
C GLN A 14 32.02 34.42 -12.28
N LYS A 15 32.64 35.16 -13.15
CA LYS A 15 34.04 35.08 -13.56
C LYS A 15 34.97 35.13 -12.36
N ASN A 16 35.89 34.14 -12.26
CA ASN A 16 37.29 34.50 -11.95
C ASN A 16 38.22 33.38 -12.47
N GLY A 17 39.30 33.78 -13.15
CA GLY A 17 40.23 32.91 -13.83
C GLY A 17 41.00 31.99 -12.85
N GLY A 18 40.84 30.73 -13.05
CA GLY A 18 41.58 29.64 -12.47
C GLY A 18 41.00 28.35 -13.08
N GLY A 19 41.81 27.52 -13.72
CA GLY A 19 41.37 26.39 -14.52
C GLY A 19 40.30 25.52 -13.86
N SER A 20 39.05 25.77 -14.16
CA SER A 20 37.91 24.96 -13.78
C SER A 20 37.97 23.64 -14.56
N SER A 21 38.28 22.56 -13.90
CA SER A 21 38.12 21.22 -14.49
C SER A 21 36.61 21.04 -14.77
N ALA A 22 36.24 21.09 -16.05
CA ALA A 22 34.87 20.91 -16.50
C ALA A 22 34.27 19.64 -15.85
N SER A 23 33.19 19.81 -15.09
CA SER A 23 32.47 18.69 -14.49
C SER A 23 31.73 17.92 -15.60
N VAL A 24 31.82 16.59 -15.54
CA VAL A 24 31.04 15.68 -16.39
C VAL A 24 30.09 14.95 -15.46
N SER A 25 28.78 15.05 -15.69
CA SER A 25 27.79 14.33 -14.88
C SER A 25 26.57 13.92 -15.71
N VAL A 26 26.04 12.74 -15.41
CA VAL A 26 24.75 12.27 -15.90
C VAL A 26 23.81 12.09 -14.72
N THR A 27 22.58 12.54 -14.85
CA THR A 27 21.55 12.41 -13.81
C THR A 27 20.21 12.07 -14.44
N LEU A 28 19.35 11.46 -13.66
CA LEU A 28 17.96 11.16 -14.01
C LEU A 28 17.02 12.12 -13.28
N LYS A 29 15.94 12.51 -13.94
CA LYS A 29 14.86 13.27 -13.29
C LYS A 29 14.11 12.40 -12.27
N ASN A 30 13.94 11.10 -12.60
CA ASN A 30 13.45 10.07 -11.70
C ASN A 30 14.36 8.84 -11.89
N ALA A 31 14.90 8.30 -10.81
CA ALA A 31 15.78 7.13 -10.83
C ALA A 31 15.01 5.80 -10.86
N THR A 32 13.69 5.83 -10.67
CA THR A 32 12.82 4.65 -10.70
C THR A 32 11.67 4.85 -11.67
N GLY A 33 11.22 3.75 -12.30
CA GLY A 33 10.03 3.68 -13.14
C GLY A 33 9.12 2.52 -12.73
N ASP A 34 7.83 2.65 -13.03
CA ASP A 34 6.86 1.57 -12.83
C ASP A 34 7.13 0.41 -13.78
N CYS A 35 6.50 -0.74 -13.53
CA CYS A 35 6.60 -1.94 -14.37
C CYS A 35 6.11 -1.72 -15.81
N ASP A 36 5.14 -0.82 -16.02
CA ASP A 36 4.63 -0.49 -17.35
C ASP A 36 5.70 0.16 -18.23
N LYS A 37 5.53 0.05 -19.54
CA LYS A 37 6.33 0.82 -20.47
C LYS A 37 6.23 2.32 -20.19
N GLY A 38 7.34 3.01 -20.27
CA GLY A 38 7.37 4.42 -19.91
C GLY A 38 8.62 5.15 -20.41
N SER A 39 8.82 6.34 -19.87
CA SER A 39 10.03 7.11 -20.16
C SER A 39 10.38 8.07 -19.03
N VAL A 40 11.69 8.33 -18.89
CA VAL A 40 12.24 9.32 -17.96
C VAL A 40 13.24 10.22 -18.66
N PHE A 41 13.43 11.45 -18.17
CA PHE A 41 14.42 12.36 -18.70
C PHE A 41 15.80 12.11 -18.08
N VAL A 42 16.80 12.03 -18.97
CA VAL A 42 18.22 11.98 -18.65
C VAL A 42 18.83 13.35 -18.94
N VAL A 43 19.67 13.81 -18.04
CA VAL A 43 20.41 15.07 -18.18
C VAL A 43 21.88 14.77 -18.35
N ALA A 44 22.46 15.15 -19.48
CA ALA A 44 23.89 15.16 -19.72
C ALA A 44 24.44 16.55 -19.43
N ASN A 45 25.33 16.67 -18.45
CA ASN A 45 25.99 17.92 -18.10
C ASN A 45 27.48 17.82 -18.44
N CYS A 46 27.87 18.48 -19.53
CA CYS A 46 29.23 18.51 -20.03
C CYS A 46 29.40 19.75 -20.92
N ILE A 47 30.60 20.27 -21.06
CA ILE A 47 30.89 21.42 -21.95
C ILE A 47 31.43 20.98 -23.30
N SER A 48 31.86 19.72 -23.47
CA SER A 48 32.47 19.16 -24.66
C SER A 48 31.54 18.16 -25.35
N GLN A 49 32.04 17.46 -26.34
CA GLN A 49 31.35 16.29 -26.90
C GLN A 49 31.24 15.19 -25.88
N TRP A 50 30.11 14.48 -25.89
CA TRP A 50 29.81 13.36 -25.01
C TRP A 50 29.11 12.24 -25.75
N GLU A 51 29.24 11.04 -25.20
CA GLU A 51 28.51 9.84 -25.59
C GLU A 51 27.80 9.24 -24.37
N LEU A 52 26.63 8.66 -24.59
CA LEU A 52 25.83 7.92 -23.61
C LEU A 52 25.72 6.47 -24.03
N GLU A 53 25.97 5.58 -23.11
CA GLU A 53 25.83 4.13 -23.24
C GLU A 53 24.86 3.62 -22.15
N LEU A 54 24.07 2.59 -22.52
CA LEU A 54 23.26 1.84 -21.57
C LEU A 54 23.93 0.51 -21.31
N ASP A 55 24.16 0.20 -20.05
CA ASP A 55 24.67 -1.10 -19.60
C ASP A 55 23.54 -1.84 -18.87
N PHE A 56 23.11 -2.97 -19.41
CA PHE A 56 22.05 -3.83 -18.90
C PHE A 56 22.59 -5.00 -18.05
N GLY A 57 23.92 -5.05 -17.80
CA GLY A 57 24.57 -6.19 -17.18
C GLY A 57 24.41 -7.45 -18.03
N GLU A 58 23.86 -8.51 -17.42
CA GLU A 58 23.61 -9.80 -18.10
C GLU A 58 22.24 -9.88 -18.80
N ASN A 59 21.43 -8.80 -18.76
CA ASN A 59 20.08 -8.80 -19.33
C ASN A 59 20.07 -8.38 -20.79
N ASP A 60 19.07 -8.84 -21.53
CA ASP A 60 18.77 -8.32 -22.87
C ASP A 60 18.35 -6.84 -22.81
N PRO A 61 18.64 -6.05 -23.85
CA PRO A 61 18.26 -4.64 -23.90
C PRO A 61 16.74 -4.44 -23.83
N TRP A 62 16.28 -3.66 -22.85
CA TRP A 62 14.85 -3.35 -22.61
C TRP A 62 14.54 -1.84 -22.58
N ALA A 63 15.53 -1.00 -22.84
CA ALA A 63 15.40 0.45 -22.88
C ALA A 63 16.26 1.06 -24.01
N THR A 64 15.89 2.26 -24.41
CA THR A 64 16.58 3.01 -25.46
C THR A 64 16.70 4.49 -25.11
N LEU A 65 17.74 5.17 -25.60
CA LEU A 65 17.93 6.61 -25.48
C LEU A 65 17.52 7.33 -26.76
N SER A 66 16.84 8.46 -26.65
CA SER A 66 16.54 9.33 -27.80
C SER A 66 17.79 9.98 -28.43
N HIS A 67 18.87 10.08 -27.66
CA HIS A 67 20.17 10.61 -28.08
C HIS A 67 21.28 9.86 -27.35
N THR A 68 22.21 9.32 -28.08
CA THR A 68 23.40 8.62 -27.55
C THR A 68 24.67 9.46 -27.62
N SER A 69 24.62 10.65 -28.23
CA SER A 69 25.76 11.57 -28.29
C SER A 69 25.30 13.02 -28.42
N GLY A 70 26.18 13.95 -28.12
CA GLY A 70 25.90 15.36 -28.21
C GLY A 70 27.11 16.24 -27.84
N THR A 71 26.84 17.54 -27.71
CA THR A 71 27.84 18.52 -27.28
C THR A 71 27.19 19.47 -26.28
N GLY A 72 27.88 19.75 -25.17
CA GLY A 72 27.41 20.67 -24.16
C GLY A 72 26.29 20.08 -23.27
N TYR A 73 25.64 20.93 -22.52
CA TYR A 73 24.53 20.57 -21.67
C TYR A 73 23.27 20.15 -22.46
N LYS A 74 22.64 19.04 -22.08
CA LYS A 74 21.38 18.58 -22.68
C LYS A 74 20.49 17.93 -21.60
N SER A 75 19.27 18.45 -21.39
CA SER A 75 18.35 18.04 -20.32
C SER A 75 17.10 17.31 -20.81
N ASN A 76 16.97 17.09 -22.12
CA ASN A 76 15.79 16.51 -22.74
C ASN A 76 16.09 15.20 -23.48
N ILE A 77 17.06 14.44 -23.02
CA ILE A 77 17.31 13.08 -23.51
C ILE A 77 16.27 12.18 -22.90
N LEU A 78 15.52 11.42 -23.69
CA LEU A 78 14.51 10.53 -23.23
C LEU A 78 15.07 9.11 -23.14
N LEU A 79 15.03 8.50 -21.96
CA LEU A 79 15.18 7.07 -21.77
C LEU A 79 13.78 6.47 -21.86
N SER A 80 13.50 5.71 -22.91
CA SER A 80 12.26 4.97 -23.08
C SER A 80 12.49 3.50 -22.75
N TYR A 81 11.59 2.88 -22.00
CA TYR A 81 11.72 1.50 -21.54
C TYR A 81 10.43 0.72 -21.79
N GLU A 82 10.60 -0.57 -22.10
CA GLU A 82 9.51 -1.51 -22.32
C GLU A 82 8.93 -2.00 -21.00
N GLU A 83 7.72 -2.54 -21.05
CA GLU A 83 7.07 -3.20 -19.90
C GLU A 83 7.99 -4.28 -19.30
N ASN A 84 8.10 -4.30 -17.97
CA ASN A 84 8.82 -5.32 -17.25
C ASN A 84 7.90 -6.48 -16.89
N THR A 85 7.96 -7.55 -17.66
CA THR A 85 7.17 -8.78 -17.44
C THR A 85 7.96 -9.90 -16.76
N THR A 86 9.20 -9.62 -16.30
CA THR A 86 10.10 -10.66 -15.79
C THR A 86 9.73 -11.18 -14.40
N GLY A 87 8.87 -10.46 -13.69
CA GLY A 87 8.54 -10.82 -12.30
C GLY A 87 9.51 -10.29 -11.25
N GLU A 88 10.62 -9.68 -11.67
CA GLU A 88 11.63 -9.09 -10.80
C GLU A 88 11.95 -7.67 -11.26
N SER A 89 12.33 -6.79 -10.31
CA SER A 89 12.85 -5.47 -10.66
C SER A 89 14.13 -5.61 -11.45
N ARG A 90 14.32 -4.75 -12.45
CA ARG A 90 15.51 -4.73 -13.29
C ARG A 90 16.13 -3.35 -13.32
N SER A 91 17.45 -3.30 -13.42
CA SER A 91 18.19 -2.05 -13.44
C SER A 91 19.14 -1.98 -14.65
N LEU A 92 19.42 -0.77 -15.05
CA LEU A 92 20.46 -0.48 -16.03
C LEU A 92 21.30 0.70 -15.56
N SER A 93 22.57 0.71 -15.96
CA SER A 93 23.44 1.88 -15.80
C SER A 93 23.43 2.74 -17.06
N ILE A 94 23.38 4.06 -16.86
CA ILE A 94 23.54 5.07 -17.91
C ILE A 94 24.89 5.71 -17.72
N ILE A 95 25.78 5.50 -18.65
CA ILE A 95 27.19 5.91 -18.60
C ILE A 95 27.40 7.05 -19.56
N LEU A 96 27.78 8.22 -19.07
CA LEU A 96 28.20 9.37 -19.87
C LEU A 96 29.72 9.42 -19.95
N THR A 97 30.24 9.47 -21.15
CA THR A 97 31.69 9.60 -21.44
C THR A 97 31.96 10.90 -22.19
N SER A 98 32.95 11.66 -21.72
CA SER A 98 33.43 12.86 -22.43
C SER A 98 34.96 12.96 -22.31
N GLY A 99 35.66 12.69 -23.39
CA GLY A 99 37.11 12.52 -23.40
C GLY A 99 37.53 11.36 -22.52
N ASN A 100 38.33 11.64 -21.49
CA ASN A 100 38.78 10.64 -20.52
C ASN A 100 37.96 10.61 -19.21
N LYS A 101 36.86 11.38 -19.14
CA LYS A 101 35.98 11.45 -17.97
C LYS A 101 34.72 10.62 -18.18
N LYS A 102 34.28 9.95 -17.14
CA LYS A 102 33.03 9.18 -17.09
C LYS A 102 32.18 9.61 -15.89
N SER A 103 30.88 9.53 -16.07
CA SER A 103 29.88 9.65 -15.01
C SER A 103 28.80 8.62 -15.24
N GLU A 104 28.26 8.07 -14.18
CA GLU A 104 27.26 7.00 -14.22
C GLU A 104 26.07 7.33 -13.32
N THR A 105 24.89 6.88 -13.72
CA THR A 105 23.66 6.87 -12.90
C THR A 105 22.88 5.61 -13.20
N VAL A 106 22.11 5.13 -12.23
CA VAL A 106 21.34 3.88 -12.36
C VAL A 106 19.86 4.23 -12.49
N PHE A 107 19.16 3.55 -13.40
CA PHE A 107 17.72 3.53 -13.50
C PHE A 107 17.21 2.15 -13.13
N THR A 108 16.20 2.09 -12.25
CA THR A 108 15.55 0.85 -11.83
C THR A 108 14.10 0.86 -12.30
N GLN A 109 13.66 -0.20 -12.96
CA GLN A 109 12.27 -0.43 -13.30
C GLN A 109 11.68 -1.52 -12.40
N ASN A 110 10.57 -1.21 -11.76
CA ASN A 110 9.83 -2.15 -10.91
C ASN A 110 9.28 -3.33 -11.74
N SER A 111 9.00 -4.43 -11.09
CA SER A 111 8.41 -5.62 -11.72
C SER A 111 6.89 -5.54 -11.82
N THR A 112 6.28 -6.34 -12.72
CA THR A 112 4.82 -6.59 -12.77
C THR A 112 4.37 -7.51 -11.66
N GLN A 113 5.23 -8.40 -11.18
CA GLN A 113 4.96 -9.07 -9.92
C GLN A 113 5.23 -8.05 -8.83
N GLN A 114 4.23 -7.89 -7.98
CA GLN A 114 4.45 -7.35 -6.66
C GLN A 114 5.79 -7.88 -6.20
N GLU A 115 6.79 -7.01 -6.05
CA GLU A 115 8.00 -7.41 -5.37
C GLU A 115 7.52 -8.19 -4.16
N LYS A 116 7.96 -9.44 -4.02
CA LYS A 116 8.09 -10.03 -2.72
C LYS A 116 9.12 -9.14 -2.06
N HIS A 117 8.67 -7.95 -1.65
CA HIS A 117 9.47 -7.15 -0.77
C HIS A 117 9.79 -8.11 0.34
N ASP A 118 11.05 -8.40 0.51
CA ASP A 118 11.56 -8.81 1.78
C ASP A 118 11.29 -7.60 2.68
N TYR A 119 10.02 -7.46 3.06
CA TYR A 119 9.56 -6.50 4.05
C TYR A 119 10.06 -7.03 5.38
N GLY A 120 11.40 -7.12 5.47
CA GLY A 120 12.05 -7.43 6.71
C GLY A 120 11.47 -6.54 7.78
N ALA A 121 10.43 -7.03 8.40
CA ALA A 121 9.84 -6.62 9.67
C ALA A 121 9.37 -5.17 9.83
N ASP A 122 9.54 -4.23 8.91
CA ASP A 122 9.24 -2.83 9.17
C ASP A 122 8.32 -2.18 8.12
N VAL A 123 7.00 -2.18 8.42
CA VAL A 123 5.97 -1.47 7.63
C VAL A 123 6.16 0.05 7.61
N THR A 124 7.06 0.60 8.44
CA THR A 124 7.35 2.03 8.47
C THR A 124 8.05 2.50 7.21
N ASP A 125 8.79 1.64 6.51
CA ASP A 125 9.52 1.97 5.29
C ASP A 125 8.59 2.39 4.14
N CYS A 126 7.34 1.91 4.12
CA CYS A 126 6.35 2.29 3.11
C CYS A 126 5.76 3.68 3.31
N GLY A 127 5.75 4.22 4.54
CA GLY A 127 5.16 5.50 4.90
C GLY A 127 3.63 5.58 4.70
N TRP A 128 2.93 4.45 4.50
CA TRP A 128 1.47 4.42 4.32
C TRP A 128 0.76 4.55 5.66
N LEU A 129 -0.15 5.51 5.76
CA LEU A 129 -0.78 5.90 7.02
C LEU A 129 -1.76 4.87 7.58
N GLU A 130 -2.29 3.98 6.76
CA GLU A 130 -3.18 2.91 7.20
C GLU A 130 -2.46 1.72 7.83
N LEU A 131 -1.13 1.63 7.77
CA LEU A 131 -0.43 0.43 8.23
C LEU A 131 -0.34 0.34 9.75
N PRO A 132 -0.75 -0.81 10.33
CA PRO A 132 -0.40 -1.20 11.70
C PRO A 132 1.02 -1.74 11.80
N GLU A 133 1.48 -1.97 13.05
CA GLU A 133 2.73 -2.70 13.29
C GLU A 133 2.68 -4.12 12.71
N THR A 134 3.85 -4.61 12.30
CA THR A 134 4.10 -6.03 12.04
C THR A 134 5.22 -6.51 12.94
N LYS A 135 5.18 -7.77 13.32
CA LYS A 135 6.22 -8.40 14.14
C LYS A 135 6.86 -9.51 13.32
N ALA A 136 8.18 -9.61 13.37
CA ALA A 136 8.86 -10.76 12.80
C ALA A 136 8.48 -12.00 13.62
N ASP A 137 7.70 -12.90 13.02
CA ASP A 137 7.25 -14.16 13.62
C ASP A 137 7.15 -15.19 12.50
N ASP A 138 7.65 -16.41 12.71
CA ASP A 138 7.70 -17.47 11.69
C ASP A 138 6.28 -17.89 11.18
N GLY A 139 5.24 -17.59 11.94
CA GLY A 139 3.84 -17.87 11.61
C GLY A 139 3.07 -16.71 10.99
N LEU A 140 3.68 -15.54 10.81
CA LEU A 140 3.04 -14.30 10.37
C LEU A 140 3.79 -13.66 9.21
N GLU A 141 3.09 -13.22 8.18
CA GLU A 141 3.71 -12.56 7.02
C GLU A 141 2.82 -11.42 6.50
N TRP A 142 3.47 -10.32 6.09
CA TRP A 142 2.80 -9.16 5.52
C TRP A 142 2.88 -9.15 4.00
N PHE A 143 1.77 -8.76 3.36
CA PHE A 143 1.63 -8.69 1.91
C PHE A 143 0.88 -7.43 1.50
N CYS A 144 1.03 -7.04 0.22
CA CYS A 144 0.28 -5.95 -0.37
C CYS A 144 -0.21 -6.30 -1.77
N HIS A 145 -1.48 -6.02 -2.07
CA HIS A 145 -2.06 -6.10 -3.39
C HIS A 145 -2.10 -4.76 -4.09
N HIS A 146 -1.80 -4.80 -5.38
CA HIS A 146 -1.93 -3.67 -6.29
C HIS A 146 -2.94 -4.00 -7.40
N PHE A 147 -3.43 -2.97 -8.09
CA PHE A 147 -4.32 -3.11 -9.23
C PHE A 147 -4.08 -2.00 -10.25
N ASN A 148 -4.49 -2.23 -11.51
CA ASN A 148 -4.44 -1.20 -12.54
C ASN A 148 -5.68 -0.31 -12.48
N TYR A 149 -5.49 1.00 -12.43
CA TYR A 149 -6.53 2.01 -12.49
C TYR A 149 -6.13 3.10 -13.48
N ASN A 150 -6.83 3.15 -14.63
CA ASN A 150 -6.56 4.12 -15.69
C ASN A 150 -5.08 4.11 -16.17
N GLY A 151 -4.51 2.92 -16.33
CA GLY A 151 -3.13 2.74 -16.77
C GLY A 151 -2.07 3.08 -15.73
N LYS A 152 -2.44 3.16 -14.46
CA LYS A 152 -1.53 3.37 -13.34
C LYS A 152 -1.71 2.28 -12.30
N THR A 153 -0.61 1.71 -11.84
CA THR A 153 -0.61 0.81 -10.70
C THR A 153 -0.94 1.57 -9.43
N LYS A 154 -1.98 1.13 -8.73
CA LYS A 154 -2.39 1.67 -7.42
C LYS A 154 -2.40 0.55 -6.39
N ARG A 155 -2.01 0.88 -5.17
CA ARG A 155 -2.16 -0.01 -4.02
C ARG A 155 -3.64 -0.30 -3.78
N ASN A 156 -4.00 -1.58 -3.61
CA ASN A 156 -5.36 -1.99 -3.27
C ASN A 156 -5.52 -2.11 -1.76
N TYR A 157 -4.83 -3.04 -1.16
CA TYR A 157 -4.80 -3.24 0.29
C TYR A 157 -3.55 -4.02 0.71
N SER A 158 -3.15 -3.85 1.96
CA SER A 158 -2.16 -4.69 2.62
C SER A 158 -2.84 -5.61 3.62
N PHE A 159 -2.24 -6.76 3.91
CA PHE A 159 -2.75 -7.67 4.92
C PHE A 159 -1.61 -8.39 5.65
N TYR A 160 -1.87 -8.77 6.90
CA TYR A 160 -0.93 -9.47 7.77
C TYR A 160 -1.51 -10.82 8.11
N TYR A 161 -0.96 -11.85 7.50
CA TYR A 161 -1.54 -13.21 7.47
C TYR A 161 -0.93 -14.09 8.56
N SER A 162 -1.80 -14.84 9.26
CA SER A 162 -1.43 -15.89 10.19
C SER A 162 -1.61 -17.26 9.52
N TYR A 163 -0.50 -17.95 9.30
CA TYR A 163 -0.52 -19.29 8.73
C TYR A 163 -1.12 -20.33 9.70
N ASP A 164 -0.91 -20.15 11.01
CA ASP A 164 -1.45 -21.04 12.06
C ASP A 164 -2.96 -20.91 12.22
N ASP A 165 -3.50 -19.71 11.94
CA ASP A 165 -4.93 -19.41 12.08
C ASP A 165 -5.69 -19.47 10.75
N TYR A 166 -4.99 -19.46 9.60
CA TYR A 166 -5.55 -19.38 8.26
C TYR A 166 -6.41 -18.12 8.05
N VAL A 167 -6.07 -16.99 8.69
CA VAL A 167 -6.76 -15.71 8.54
C VAL A 167 -5.76 -14.55 8.53
N SER A 168 -6.11 -13.45 7.90
CA SER A 168 -5.40 -12.19 8.10
C SER A 168 -5.82 -11.59 9.44
N LEU A 169 -4.83 -11.23 10.27
CA LEU A 169 -5.07 -10.55 11.55
C LEU A 169 -5.60 -9.14 11.31
N TRP A 170 -5.10 -8.51 10.24
CA TRP A 170 -5.64 -7.25 9.75
C TRP A 170 -5.50 -7.11 8.23
N VAL A 171 -6.34 -6.25 7.66
CA VAL A 171 -6.33 -5.77 6.27
C VAL A 171 -6.41 -4.26 6.32
N ALA A 172 -5.43 -3.57 5.72
CA ALA A 172 -5.27 -2.13 5.76
C ALA A 172 -5.36 -1.51 4.35
N TYR A 173 -6.11 -0.42 4.20
CA TYR A 173 -6.37 0.15 2.89
C TYR A 173 -6.78 1.63 2.93
N PRO A 174 -6.41 2.43 1.92
CA PRO A 174 -6.99 3.75 1.71
C PRO A 174 -8.41 3.62 1.14
N LEU A 175 -9.30 4.54 1.50
CA LEU A 175 -10.68 4.58 1.03
C LEU A 175 -11.07 6.01 0.63
N ASN A 176 -11.54 6.18 -0.60
CA ASN A 176 -12.06 7.45 -1.13
C ASN A 176 -13.05 7.17 -2.25
N SER A 177 -13.69 8.21 -2.76
CA SER A 177 -14.72 8.09 -3.79
C SER A 177 -14.21 7.42 -5.08
N ASP A 178 -12.95 7.65 -5.47
CA ASP A 178 -12.36 7.06 -6.67
C ASP A 178 -12.18 5.55 -6.52
N LEU A 179 -11.70 5.09 -5.36
CA LEU A 179 -11.50 3.67 -5.07
C LEU A 179 -12.82 2.92 -4.87
N ILE A 180 -13.80 3.56 -4.23
CA ILE A 180 -15.15 3.02 -4.12
C ILE A 180 -15.74 2.84 -5.52
N GLY A 181 -15.65 3.86 -6.39
CA GLY A 181 -16.07 3.78 -7.78
C GLY A 181 -17.58 3.51 -7.95
N SER A 182 -17.96 3.09 -9.17
CA SER A 182 -19.35 2.86 -9.56
C SER A 182 -19.60 1.50 -10.25
N GLY A 183 -18.60 0.61 -10.23
CA GLY A 183 -18.73 -0.74 -10.75
C GLY A 183 -19.64 -1.63 -9.91
N GLY A 184 -19.47 -2.92 -9.99
CA GLY A 184 -20.29 -3.89 -9.29
C GLY A 184 -19.50 -5.01 -8.64
N ARG A 185 -20.19 -5.77 -7.80
CA ARG A 185 -19.66 -6.96 -7.14
C ARG A 185 -19.39 -8.06 -8.16
N THR A 186 -18.15 -8.57 -8.22
CA THR A 186 -17.73 -9.60 -9.19
C THR A 186 -17.98 -11.03 -8.72
N ASN A 187 -18.02 -11.27 -7.40
CA ASN A 187 -18.03 -12.62 -6.82
C ASN A 187 -16.89 -13.52 -7.33
N ALA A 188 -15.73 -12.94 -7.60
CA ALA A 188 -14.55 -13.60 -8.17
C ALA A 188 -13.76 -14.41 -7.12
N TRP A 189 -14.44 -15.34 -6.44
CA TRP A 189 -13.87 -16.17 -5.38
C TRP A 189 -12.65 -16.94 -5.88
N ALA A 190 -11.50 -16.71 -5.27
CA ALA A 190 -10.24 -17.32 -5.65
C ALA A 190 -9.29 -17.49 -4.46
N TYR A 191 -8.32 -18.39 -4.60
CA TYR A 191 -7.14 -18.35 -3.77
C TYR A 191 -6.33 -17.08 -4.05
N ASP A 192 -5.68 -16.57 -3.02
CA ASP A 192 -4.75 -15.45 -3.15
C ASP A 192 -3.48 -15.92 -3.86
N PRO A 193 -3.06 -15.30 -4.96
CA PRO A 193 -1.87 -15.71 -5.69
C PRO A 193 -0.55 -15.49 -4.92
N LEU A 194 -0.56 -14.69 -3.84
CA LEU A 194 0.63 -14.41 -3.03
C LEU A 194 0.96 -15.52 -2.02
N ILE A 195 0.02 -16.42 -1.73
CA ILE A 195 0.18 -17.50 -0.75
C ILE A 195 -0.10 -18.84 -1.41
N PRO A 196 0.67 -19.91 -1.15
CA PRO A 196 0.38 -21.26 -1.64
C PRO A 196 -1.04 -21.70 -1.27
N ASN A 197 -1.76 -22.34 -2.20
CA ASN A 197 -3.18 -22.71 -2.02
C ASN A 197 -3.44 -23.60 -0.80
N ASN A 198 -2.49 -24.43 -0.41
CA ASN A 198 -2.59 -25.31 0.76
C ASN A 198 -2.33 -24.60 2.11
N LEU A 199 -1.95 -23.33 2.08
CA LEU A 199 -1.69 -22.52 3.28
C LEU A 199 -2.75 -21.43 3.48
N GLN A 200 -3.88 -21.51 2.78
CA GLN A 200 -4.96 -20.54 2.88
C GLN A 200 -6.32 -21.22 2.85
N ILE A 201 -7.36 -20.56 3.37
CA ILE A 201 -8.71 -21.15 3.43
C ILE A 201 -9.30 -21.37 2.02
N ASN A 202 -10.02 -22.45 1.87
CA ASN A 202 -10.77 -22.71 0.63
C ASN A 202 -12.06 -21.88 0.60
N VAL A 203 -12.05 -20.83 -0.20
CA VAL A 203 -13.20 -19.92 -0.41
C VAL A 203 -13.96 -20.21 -1.70
N LEU A 204 -13.54 -21.19 -2.50
CA LEU A 204 -14.18 -21.51 -3.78
C LEU A 204 -15.61 -22.02 -3.59
N TYR A 205 -15.91 -22.60 -2.43
CA TYR A 205 -17.23 -23.08 -2.06
C TYR A 205 -17.87 -22.20 -0.98
N PRO A 206 -19.22 -22.08 -0.96
CA PRO A 206 -19.92 -21.29 0.05
C PRO A 206 -19.74 -21.85 1.48
N GLY A 207 -19.45 -20.94 2.41
CA GLY A 207 -19.39 -21.27 3.83
C GLY A 207 -18.06 -21.86 4.30
N ILE A 208 -17.86 -21.83 5.60
CA ILE A 208 -16.75 -22.43 6.34
C ILE A 208 -17.41 -23.07 7.58
N SER A 209 -17.81 -24.34 7.49
CA SER A 209 -18.39 -25.12 8.62
C SER A 209 -19.34 -24.37 9.55
N GLY A 210 -20.45 -23.83 9.03
CA GLY A 210 -21.45 -23.08 9.81
C GLY A 210 -21.19 -21.59 9.94
N TYR A 211 -20.13 -21.08 9.30
CA TYR A 211 -19.80 -19.66 9.18
C TYR A 211 -19.91 -19.19 7.73
N GLN A 212 -20.05 -17.89 7.54
CA GLN A 212 -19.97 -17.22 6.25
C GLN A 212 -18.53 -16.79 5.96
N ARG A 213 -18.20 -16.64 4.68
CA ARG A 213 -16.97 -15.98 4.20
C ARG A 213 -17.12 -14.49 4.45
N GLY A 214 -16.69 -14.01 5.62
CA GLY A 214 -16.75 -12.62 6.01
C GLY A 214 -15.59 -11.83 5.44
N HIS A 215 -15.89 -10.77 4.69
CA HIS A 215 -14.87 -9.86 4.16
C HIS A 215 -14.24 -9.02 5.27
N GLN A 216 -12.95 -8.77 5.19
CA GLN A 216 -12.27 -7.73 5.96
C GLN A 216 -12.27 -6.40 5.18
N LEU A 217 -11.77 -6.37 3.95
CA LEU A 217 -12.01 -5.29 2.97
C LEU A 217 -13.31 -5.61 2.24
N PRO A 218 -14.37 -4.79 2.40
CA PRO A 218 -15.66 -5.03 1.75
C PRO A 218 -15.56 -4.91 0.22
N SER A 219 -16.26 -5.80 -0.50
CA SER A 219 -16.36 -5.70 -1.96
C SER A 219 -16.89 -4.33 -2.41
N ALA A 220 -17.81 -3.73 -1.64
CA ALA A 220 -18.41 -2.43 -1.96
C ALA A 220 -17.45 -1.24 -1.84
N ASP A 221 -16.27 -1.44 -1.25
CA ASP A 221 -15.23 -0.42 -1.12
C ASP A 221 -14.30 -0.38 -2.35
N ARG A 222 -14.48 -1.30 -3.31
CA ARG A 222 -13.58 -1.54 -4.45
C ARG A 222 -14.33 -1.82 -5.75
N TYR A 223 -15.12 -0.85 -6.24
CA TYR A 223 -15.79 -0.92 -7.53
C TYR A 223 -15.07 -0.16 -8.65
N SER A 224 -13.81 0.22 -8.43
CA SER A 224 -12.96 0.90 -9.40
C SER A 224 -11.97 -0.06 -10.06
N GLY A 225 -11.83 0.02 -11.38
CA GLY A 225 -10.85 -0.75 -12.15
C GLY A 225 -10.91 -2.25 -11.83
N ASP A 226 -9.75 -2.88 -11.77
CA ASP A 226 -9.59 -4.32 -11.51
C ASP A 226 -9.46 -4.65 -10.00
N SER A 227 -9.80 -3.71 -9.11
CA SER A 227 -9.61 -3.89 -7.68
C SER A 227 -10.61 -4.85 -7.03
N ASN A 228 -11.85 -4.93 -7.54
CA ASN A 228 -12.93 -5.70 -6.92
C ASN A 228 -12.67 -7.22 -6.86
N PRO A 229 -12.15 -7.89 -7.90
CA PRO A 229 -11.83 -9.32 -7.84
C PRO A 229 -10.92 -9.69 -6.67
N GLN A 230 -9.94 -8.85 -6.34
CA GLN A 230 -9.00 -9.10 -5.24
C GLN A 230 -9.68 -9.10 -3.86
N THR A 231 -10.83 -8.44 -3.71
CA THR A 231 -11.58 -8.48 -2.45
C THR A 231 -12.18 -9.86 -2.15
N PHE A 232 -12.22 -10.77 -3.13
CA PHE A 232 -12.72 -12.14 -3.01
C PHE A 232 -11.60 -13.18 -2.79
N TYR A 233 -10.35 -12.74 -2.60
CA TYR A 233 -9.27 -13.62 -2.24
C TYR A 233 -9.47 -14.23 -0.85
N SER A 234 -9.04 -15.46 -0.68
CA SER A 234 -9.13 -16.22 0.57
C SER A 234 -8.50 -15.49 1.76
N THR A 235 -7.40 -14.77 1.54
CA THR A 235 -6.70 -14.00 2.57
C THR A 235 -7.50 -12.83 3.12
N ASN A 236 -8.48 -12.33 2.37
CA ASN A 236 -9.41 -11.29 2.82
C ASN A 236 -10.65 -11.84 3.57
N MET A 237 -10.71 -13.16 3.79
CA MET A 237 -11.87 -13.83 4.37
C MET A 237 -11.59 -14.34 5.77
N THR A 238 -12.61 -14.24 6.62
CA THR A 238 -12.63 -14.84 7.95
C THR A 238 -13.94 -15.59 8.18
N PRO A 239 -13.96 -16.63 9.05
CA PRO A 239 -15.20 -17.31 9.41
C PRO A 239 -16.08 -16.39 10.28
N GLN A 240 -17.10 -15.77 9.69
CA GLN A 240 -18.04 -14.88 10.37
C GLN A 240 -19.40 -15.54 10.60
N ARG A 241 -20.01 -15.29 11.77
CA ARG A 241 -21.39 -15.70 12.03
C ARG A 241 -22.34 -14.95 11.07
N GLY A 242 -23.30 -15.67 10.48
CA GLY A 242 -24.21 -15.09 9.49
C GLY A 242 -24.97 -13.85 10.00
N LYS A 243 -25.52 -13.89 11.22
CA LYS A 243 -26.22 -12.72 11.80
C LYS A 243 -25.29 -11.53 12.00
N PHE A 244 -24.06 -11.76 12.46
CA PHE A 244 -23.08 -10.71 12.64
C PHE A 244 -22.70 -10.08 11.30
N ASN A 245 -22.30 -10.91 10.33
CA ASN A 245 -21.86 -10.48 9.02
C ASN A 245 -22.94 -9.67 8.25
N GLN A 246 -24.18 -10.16 8.26
CA GLN A 246 -25.26 -9.58 7.46
C GLN A 246 -25.97 -8.38 8.11
N ASN A 247 -25.82 -8.16 9.41
CA ASN A 247 -26.49 -7.08 10.13
C ASN A 247 -25.47 -6.03 10.60
N ILE A 248 -24.98 -6.14 11.83
CA ILE A 248 -24.18 -5.09 12.46
C ILE A 248 -22.88 -4.83 11.68
N TRP A 249 -22.18 -5.89 11.20
CA TRP A 249 -20.93 -5.72 10.46
C TRP A 249 -21.15 -5.03 9.11
N ALA A 250 -22.19 -5.43 8.36
CA ALA A 250 -22.58 -4.74 7.13
C ALA A 250 -22.93 -3.26 7.39
N GLY A 251 -23.61 -2.97 8.52
CA GLY A 251 -23.88 -1.60 8.95
C GLY A 251 -22.62 -0.78 9.25
N VAL A 252 -21.61 -1.39 9.86
CA VAL A 252 -20.29 -0.77 10.07
C VAL A 252 -19.60 -0.46 8.73
N GLU A 253 -19.61 -1.40 7.81
CA GLU A 253 -19.05 -1.20 6.47
C GLU A 253 -19.72 -0.03 5.72
N ASP A 254 -21.05 0.05 5.78
CA ASP A 254 -21.82 1.17 5.20
C ASP A 254 -21.48 2.50 5.88
N LYS A 255 -21.30 2.50 7.18
CA LYS A 255 -20.94 3.68 7.96
C LYS A 255 -19.53 4.18 7.59
N VAL A 256 -18.54 3.31 7.56
CA VAL A 256 -17.16 3.64 7.13
C VAL A 256 -17.16 4.21 5.72
N ARG A 257 -17.92 3.60 4.79
CA ARG A 257 -18.11 4.10 3.44
C ARG A 257 -18.76 5.48 3.39
N SER A 258 -19.71 5.74 4.29
CA SER A 258 -20.34 7.07 4.39
C SER A 258 -19.35 8.12 4.87
N TRP A 259 -18.47 7.80 5.82
CA TRP A 259 -17.41 8.72 6.29
C TRP A 259 -16.37 9.02 5.20
N ALA A 260 -16.08 8.06 4.32
CA ALA A 260 -15.18 8.28 3.19
C ALA A 260 -15.81 9.15 2.08
N LYS A 261 -17.13 9.31 2.08
CA LYS A 261 -17.90 10.09 1.07
C LYS A 261 -18.47 11.39 1.62
N ASP A 262 -18.26 11.72 2.89
CA ASP A 262 -18.89 12.88 3.55
C ASP A 262 -18.30 14.22 3.11
N GLY A 263 -17.27 14.22 2.24
CA GLY A 263 -16.59 15.39 1.72
C GLY A 263 -15.70 16.12 2.74
N LYS A 264 -15.53 15.58 3.95
CA LYS A 264 -14.70 16.19 5.00
C LYS A 264 -13.22 15.85 4.86
N ALA A 265 -12.88 14.78 4.14
CA ALA A 265 -11.51 14.35 3.91
C ALA A 265 -11.35 13.78 2.49
N ASP A 266 -10.16 13.92 1.91
CA ASP A 266 -9.85 13.37 0.59
C ASP A 266 -9.69 11.85 0.64
N THR A 267 -9.17 11.32 1.73
CA THR A 267 -8.94 9.89 1.95
C THR A 267 -9.20 9.52 3.40
N LEU A 268 -9.90 8.42 3.59
CA LEU A 268 -10.04 7.71 4.85
C LEU A 268 -9.05 6.54 4.84
N TYR A 269 -8.17 6.48 5.82
CA TYR A 269 -7.25 5.37 6.03
C TYR A 269 -7.92 4.36 6.96
N VAL A 270 -8.08 3.13 6.50
CA VAL A 270 -8.88 2.09 7.20
C VAL A 270 -8.01 0.88 7.49
N VAL A 271 -8.09 0.41 8.72
CA VAL A 271 -7.65 -0.93 9.11
C VAL A 271 -8.87 -1.72 9.56
N THR A 272 -9.02 -2.91 9.01
CA THR A 272 -10.02 -3.89 9.48
C THR A 272 -9.27 -5.09 10.02
N GLY A 273 -9.66 -5.60 11.17
CA GLY A 273 -9.00 -6.77 11.72
C GLY A 273 -9.91 -7.68 12.52
N CYS A 274 -9.32 -8.79 12.94
CA CYS A 274 -9.96 -9.76 13.83
C CYS A 274 -8.98 -10.20 14.92
N THR A 275 -9.52 -10.55 16.08
CA THR A 275 -8.75 -11.08 17.20
C THR A 275 -8.88 -12.58 17.27
N VAL A 276 -7.77 -13.30 17.15
CA VAL A 276 -7.70 -14.77 17.27
C VAL A 276 -7.18 -15.23 18.62
N LYS A 277 -6.48 -14.35 19.34
CA LYS A 277 -5.92 -14.62 20.67
C LYS A 277 -7.01 -15.09 21.63
N GLY A 278 -6.75 -16.22 22.29
CA GLY A 278 -7.70 -16.83 23.24
C GLY A 278 -8.87 -17.57 22.57
N SER A 279 -8.94 -17.64 21.24
CA SER A 279 -9.96 -18.45 20.57
C SER A 279 -9.71 -19.94 20.80
N THR A 280 -10.77 -20.63 21.24
CA THR A 280 -10.80 -22.11 21.33
C THR A 280 -11.62 -22.74 20.23
N LYS A 281 -12.20 -21.90 19.34
CA LYS A 281 -13.10 -22.39 18.27
C LYS A 281 -12.34 -22.46 16.96
N LYS A 282 -12.48 -23.58 16.28
CA LYS A 282 -12.01 -23.79 14.92
C LYS A 282 -13.20 -24.11 14.02
N ALA A 283 -13.10 -23.69 12.77
CA ALA A 283 -14.02 -24.05 11.70
C ALA A 283 -13.26 -24.83 10.63
N THR A 284 -13.90 -25.79 9.99
CA THR A 284 -13.26 -26.57 8.93
C THR A 284 -13.71 -26.04 7.59
N ASP A 285 -12.77 -25.73 6.69
CA ASP A 285 -13.07 -25.36 5.31
C ASP A 285 -13.27 -26.62 4.43
N HIS A 286 -13.56 -26.41 3.15
CA HIS A 286 -13.77 -27.50 2.20
C HIS A 286 -12.50 -28.29 1.81
N SER A 287 -11.33 -27.82 2.18
CA SER A 287 -10.05 -28.51 2.03
C SER A 287 -9.61 -29.24 3.29
N GLY A 288 -10.36 -29.11 4.39
CA GLY A 288 -10.05 -29.73 5.67
C GLY A 288 -9.13 -28.91 6.57
N HIS A 289 -8.84 -27.65 6.23
CA HIS A 289 -8.06 -26.78 7.09
C HIS A 289 -8.82 -26.41 8.36
N SER A 290 -8.11 -26.35 9.48
CA SER A 290 -8.65 -25.99 10.81
C SER A 290 -8.48 -24.47 11.03
N VAL A 291 -9.43 -23.68 10.53
CA VAL A 291 -9.40 -22.23 10.55
C VAL A 291 -9.83 -21.69 11.92
N THR A 292 -9.08 -20.76 12.51
CA THR A 292 -9.45 -20.15 13.77
C THR A 292 -10.66 -19.22 13.58
N VAL A 293 -11.68 -19.39 14.44
CA VAL A 293 -12.83 -18.49 14.49
C VAL A 293 -12.47 -17.30 15.38
N PRO A 294 -12.46 -16.07 14.88
CA PRO A 294 -12.13 -14.89 15.65
C PRO A 294 -13.06 -14.67 16.87
N THR A 295 -12.49 -14.13 17.93
CA THR A 295 -13.23 -13.76 19.16
C THR A 295 -13.77 -12.34 19.10
N ALA A 296 -13.20 -11.47 18.26
CA ALA A 296 -13.68 -10.11 18.03
C ALA A 296 -13.36 -9.66 16.61
N TYR A 297 -14.10 -8.65 16.16
CA TYR A 297 -13.83 -7.92 14.90
C TYR A 297 -13.74 -6.43 15.21
N TRP A 298 -12.84 -5.74 14.50
CA TRP A 298 -12.59 -4.35 14.77
C TRP A 298 -12.25 -3.58 13.47
N LYS A 299 -12.44 -2.26 13.52
CA LYS A 299 -11.94 -1.34 12.49
C LYS A 299 -11.29 -0.15 13.18
N ALA A 300 -10.23 0.36 12.56
CA ALA A 300 -9.65 1.65 12.89
C ALA A 300 -9.70 2.55 11.64
N CYS A 301 -10.06 3.80 11.84
CA CYS A 301 -10.20 4.80 10.79
C CYS A 301 -9.43 6.05 11.16
N LEU A 302 -8.65 6.59 10.22
CA LEU A 302 -7.88 7.82 10.35
C LEU A 302 -8.19 8.73 9.16
N LYS A 303 -8.42 10.03 9.38
CA LYS A 303 -8.61 11.00 8.30
C LYS A 303 -8.07 12.39 8.66
N TYR A 304 -7.72 13.14 7.62
CA TYR A 304 -7.38 14.55 7.74
C TYR A 304 -8.54 15.41 7.25
N THR A 305 -9.04 16.29 8.09
CA THR A 305 -10.16 17.21 7.81
C THR A 305 -9.72 18.65 7.89
N ALA A 306 -10.60 19.60 7.58
CA ALA A 306 -10.35 21.03 7.79
C ALA A 306 -10.03 21.40 9.26
N SER A 307 -10.44 20.54 10.22
CA SER A 307 -10.16 20.70 11.65
C SER A 307 -8.90 19.96 12.11
N GLY A 308 -8.16 19.31 11.20
CA GLY A 308 -6.97 18.53 11.49
C GLY A 308 -7.20 17.00 11.42
N TRP A 309 -6.20 16.27 11.90
CA TRP A 309 -6.25 14.81 11.97
C TRP A 309 -7.22 14.33 13.06
N THR A 310 -7.94 13.27 12.77
CA THR A 310 -8.87 12.62 13.70
C THR A 310 -8.94 11.12 13.42
N ALA A 311 -9.10 10.32 14.46
CA ALA A 311 -9.14 8.87 14.37
C ALA A 311 -10.34 8.29 15.15
N CYS A 312 -10.72 7.06 14.82
CA CYS A 312 -11.84 6.35 15.45
C CYS A 312 -11.61 4.85 15.40
N GLY A 313 -11.67 4.19 16.53
CA GLY A 313 -11.72 2.75 16.70
C GLY A 313 -13.15 2.24 16.79
N ILE A 314 -13.40 1.03 16.29
CA ILE A 314 -14.64 0.26 16.45
C ILE A 314 -14.25 -1.14 16.89
N TRP A 315 -14.89 -1.67 17.93
CA TRP A 315 -14.67 -3.04 18.39
C TRP A 315 -16.00 -3.74 18.67
N LEU A 316 -16.16 -4.96 18.13
CA LEU A 316 -17.41 -5.70 18.21
C LEU A 316 -17.21 -7.18 18.59
N ASP A 317 -18.03 -7.66 19.50
CA ASP A 317 -18.20 -9.08 19.78
C ASP A 317 -19.04 -9.73 18.65
N PRO A 318 -18.54 -10.79 17.95
CA PRO A 318 -19.33 -11.48 16.93
C PRO A 318 -20.57 -12.19 17.44
N TYR A 319 -20.77 -12.26 18.76
CA TYR A 319 -21.95 -12.82 19.41
C TYR A 319 -22.96 -11.76 19.86
N THR A 320 -22.69 -10.47 19.61
CA THR A 320 -23.65 -9.40 19.94
C THR A 320 -25.01 -9.66 19.32
N SER A 321 -26.06 -9.27 19.99
CA SER A 321 -27.43 -9.25 19.47
C SER A 321 -27.80 -7.90 18.84
N ALA A 322 -26.94 -6.88 18.95
CA ALA A 322 -27.15 -5.56 18.37
C ALA A 322 -27.23 -5.63 16.83
N SER A 323 -28.07 -4.79 16.24
CA SER A 323 -28.24 -4.71 14.79
C SER A 323 -27.48 -3.54 14.17
N PHE A 324 -27.04 -2.57 14.98
CA PHE A 324 -26.29 -1.38 14.56
C PHE A 324 -25.38 -0.93 15.71
N ILE A 325 -24.33 -0.20 15.37
CA ILE A 325 -23.37 0.36 16.34
C ILE A 325 -23.96 1.60 17.01
N THR A 326 -23.48 1.85 18.21
CA THR A 326 -23.77 3.03 19.04
C THR A 326 -22.47 3.77 19.38
N ARG A 327 -22.57 4.88 20.10
CA ARG A 327 -21.36 5.59 20.57
C ARG A 327 -20.50 4.73 21.50
N ASP A 328 -21.09 3.80 22.24
CA ASP A 328 -20.37 2.89 23.15
C ASP A 328 -19.51 1.86 22.42
N ASP A 329 -19.69 1.70 21.11
CA ASP A 329 -18.87 0.82 20.25
C ASP A 329 -17.71 1.57 19.60
N LEU A 330 -17.60 2.91 19.82
CA LEU A 330 -16.53 3.74 19.31
C LEU A 330 -15.49 4.00 20.41
N PHE A 331 -14.22 3.95 20.03
CA PHE A 331 -13.07 4.04 20.93
C PHE A 331 -12.05 5.02 20.39
N SER A 332 -11.21 5.60 21.25
CA SER A 332 -9.94 6.16 20.82
C SER A 332 -9.04 5.06 20.22
N ILE A 333 -8.01 5.44 19.52
CA ILE A 333 -7.08 4.45 18.96
C ILE A 333 -6.32 3.77 20.08
N ASP A 334 -5.82 4.49 21.09
CA ASP A 334 -5.14 3.92 22.26
C ASP A 334 -6.00 2.86 22.99
N GLU A 335 -7.30 3.11 23.12
CA GLU A 335 -8.21 2.14 23.74
C GLU A 335 -8.42 0.89 22.86
N LEU A 336 -8.52 1.07 21.56
CA LEU A 336 -8.61 -0.05 20.61
C LEU A 336 -7.33 -0.88 20.63
N GLU A 337 -6.16 -0.26 20.59
CA GLU A 337 -4.84 -0.90 20.66
C GLU A 337 -4.69 -1.72 21.96
N ASN A 338 -5.12 -1.16 23.09
CA ASN A 338 -5.15 -1.90 24.36
C ASN A 338 -6.02 -3.16 24.30
N LYS A 339 -7.10 -3.18 23.50
CA LYS A 339 -7.97 -4.35 23.32
C LYS A 339 -7.36 -5.39 22.39
N ILE A 340 -6.68 -4.95 21.30
CA ILE A 340 -6.21 -5.84 20.25
C ILE A 340 -4.73 -6.23 20.39
N GLY A 341 -3.93 -5.42 21.07
CA GLY A 341 -2.50 -5.64 21.30
C GLY A 341 -1.63 -5.38 20.06
N ILE A 342 -2.09 -4.51 19.16
CA ILE A 342 -1.43 -4.13 17.90
C ILE A 342 -1.37 -2.61 17.86
N ASP A 343 -0.20 -2.04 17.59
CA ASP A 343 0.02 -0.61 17.35
C ASP A 343 -0.52 -0.25 15.94
N LEU A 344 -1.38 0.76 15.87
CA LEU A 344 -2.07 1.18 14.66
C LEU A 344 -1.44 2.46 14.09
N PHE A 345 -1.57 2.67 12.78
CA PHE A 345 -1.14 3.91 12.12
C PHE A 345 0.33 4.28 12.38
N VAL A 346 1.22 3.28 12.47
CA VAL A 346 2.65 3.42 12.87
C VAL A 346 3.45 4.47 12.06
N ASN A 347 2.94 4.90 10.91
CA ASN A 347 3.53 5.95 10.07
C ASN A 347 2.98 7.36 10.37
N LEU A 348 1.99 7.49 11.27
CA LEU A 348 1.42 8.80 11.61
C LEU A 348 2.42 9.71 12.33
N PRO A 349 3.24 9.23 13.30
CA PRO A 349 4.26 10.03 13.95
C PRO A 349 5.25 10.66 12.97
N ALA A 350 5.70 9.91 11.97
CA ALA A 350 6.60 10.43 10.92
C ALA A 350 5.93 11.51 10.05
N LYS A 351 4.60 11.49 9.93
CA LYS A 351 3.82 12.45 9.13
C LYS A 351 3.54 13.76 9.86
N ILE A 352 3.24 13.71 11.16
CA ILE A 352 2.74 14.87 11.93
C ILE A 352 3.52 15.17 13.21
N GLY A 353 4.50 14.34 13.57
CA GLY A 353 5.29 14.39 14.80
C GLY A 353 4.63 13.60 15.95
N ASP A 354 5.48 13.03 16.81
CA ASP A 354 5.08 12.08 17.87
C ASP A 354 3.99 12.67 18.80
N SER A 355 4.18 13.89 19.27
CA SER A 355 3.22 14.51 20.20
C SER A 355 1.84 14.74 19.58
N GLN A 356 1.78 15.05 18.29
CA GLN A 356 0.52 15.28 17.59
C GLN A 356 -0.14 13.94 17.25
N ALA A 357 0.62 12.92 16.89
CA ALA A 357 0.12 11.56 16.67
C ALA A 357 -0.51 11.00 17.95
N ALA A 358 0.22 11.03 19.06
CA ALA A 358 -0.30 10.59 20.36
C ALA A 358 -1.57 11.33 20.79
N LEU A 359 -1.69 12.64 20.47
CA LEU A 359 -2.92 13.38 20.72
C LEU A 359 -4.09 12.88 19.86
N VAL A 360 -3.86 12.57 18.58
CA VAL A 360 -4.88 12.04 17.68
C VAL A 360 -5.35 10.66 18.15
N GLU A 361 -4.41 9.80 18.56
CA GLU A 361 -4.67 8.41 18.97
C GLU A 361 -5.39 8.32 20.32
N SER A 362 -5.05 9.21 21.27
CA SER A 362 -5.72 9.27 22.58
C SER A 362 -7.06 10.03 22.59
N THR A 363 -7.40 10.75 21.51
CA THR A 363 -8.61 11.57 21.47
C THR A 363 -9.84 10.70 21.18
N GLU A 364 -10.88 10.85 22.05
CA GLU A 364 -12.19 10.23 21.86
C GLU A 364 -12.87 10.66 20.57
N PRO A 365 -13.50 9.72 19.81
CA PRO A 365 -14.19 10.03 18.57
C PRO A 365 -15.40 10.96 18.80
N SER A 366 -15.34 12.18 18.27
CA SER A 366 -16.44 13.13 18.40
C SER A 366 -17.58 12.84 17.41
N GLU A 367 -18.82 13.17 17.77
CA GLU A 367 -19.99 13.08 16.89
C GLU A 367 -19.82 13.92 15.60
N PHE A 368 -19.16 15.08 15.71
CA PHE A 368 -18.91 15.96 14.58
C PHE A 368 -17.99 15.30 13.52
N ALA A 369 -16.93 14.63 13.98
CA ALA A 369 -15.97 13.98 13.09
C ALA A 369 -16.48 12.60 12.61
N TRP A 370 -17.17 11.87 13.48
CA TRP A 370 -17.60 10.49 13.28
C TRP A 370 -19.10 10.32 13.59
N PRO A 371 -20.01 10.90 12.77
CA PRO A 371 -21.45 10.80 12.99
C PRO A 371 -21.95 9.37 12.76
N LEU A 372 -22.84 8.89 13.65
CA LEU A 372 -23.51 7.59 13.54
C LEU A 372 -24.89 7.68 12.86
#